data_a2d714f94cba66df3c7f66d98171e603
#
_entry.id   a2d714f94cba66df3c7f66d98171e603
#
_cell.length_a   1.000
_cell.length_b   1.000
_cell.length_c   1.000
_cell.angle_alpha   90.00
_cell.angle_beta   90.00
_cell.angle_gamma   90.00
#
_symmetry.space_group_name_H-M   'P 1'
#
loop_
_entity.id
_entity.type
_entity.pdbx_description
1 polymer ?
#
loop_
_entity_poly.entity_id
_entity_poly.type
_entity_poly.pdbx_seq_one_letter_code
_entity_poly.pdbx_strand_id
1 'polypeptide(L)'
;MGSLPAGVSREGNHLLTANVSSVPTLAEQLGFAADDRVVIINCDDLGSSNAANTGIYDSLRHGLATSASLMVPCPWAREAAARYRGDDVGVHLTLNSEYDNYRWGPITHAPSLLDGDGGFPRTVEDVWDHADLDEVRRELSAQIERAILWGFDITHLDSHMGTVQLRPEFFDIYLDLAVEFALPLRLSGASTERVVGFPFRQLARDEGVVFPDHFILVTGVGSRRAIERAIGNLRPGVTEMYVHPAIDTPEVRSFAPDWASRVDDHHLMTLDTELPTMMKRAGVHPIGFRPLRDLQRAGA
;
A
#
# COMPACT_ATOMS: atom_id res chain seq x y z
N MET A 1 -23.44 58.19 60.47
CA MET A 1 -22.87 59.03 59.42
C MET A 1 -21.47 58.53 59.09
N GLY A 2 -21.24 58.17 57.87
CA GLY A 2 -19.95 57.68 57.42
C GLY A 2 -20.08 56.86 56.12
N SER A 3 -20.06 57.60 55.02
CA SER A 3 -20.22 57.13 53.66
C SER A 3 -19.03 56.26 53.22
N LEU A 4 -19.33 55.17 52.49
CA LEU A 4 -18.40 54.35 51.75
C LEU A 4 -18.08 55.00 50.39
N PRO A 5 -16.86 54.92 49.87
CA PRO A 5 -16.56 55.18 48.45
C PRO A 5 -16.66 53.89 47.61
N ALA A 6 -17.32 54.05 46.45
CA ALA A 6 -17.37 53.08 45.36
C ALA A 6 -16.10 53.11 44.55
N GLY A 7 -15.81 51.98 43.89
CA GLY A 7 -14.96 51.94 42.70
C GLY A 7 -13.83 50.92 42.72
N VAL A 8 -14.11 49.63 42.35
CA VAL A 8 -13.10 48.74 41.86
C VAL A 8 -13.55 48.29 40.47
N SER A 9 -12.85 48.81 39.47
CA SER A 9 -12.95 48.42 38.08
C SER A 9 -12.49 46.97 37.91
N ARG A 10 -13.33 46.13 37.31
CA ARG A 10 -12.97 44.80 36.85
C ARG A 10 -12.18 44.95 35.55
N GLU A 11 -10.87 44.80 35.62
CA GLU A 11 -10.06 44.56 34.44
C GLU A 11 -10.43 43.20 33.84
N GLY A 12 -10.82 43.24 32.56
CA GLY A 12 -11.16 42.04 31.78
C GLY A 12 -9.94 41.19 31.55
N ASN A 13 -10.00 39.98 32.06
CA ASN A 13 -9.02 38.94 31.80
C ASN A 13 -9.23 38.40 30.37
N HIS A 14 -8.57 39.01 29.37
CA HIS A 14 -8.45 38.44 28.03
C HIS A 14 -7.59 37.19 28.13
N LEU A 15 -8.23 36.04 28.30
CA LEU A 15 -7.61 34.73 28.03
C LEU A 15 -7.23 34.69 26.55
N LEU A 16 -5.94 34.92 26.29
CA LEU A 16 -5.33 34.55 25.04
C LEU A 16 -5.50 33.03 24.90
N THR A 17 -6.48 32.60 24.15
CA THR A 17 -6.54 31.22 23.62
C THR A 17 -5.33 31.07 22.69
N ALA A 18 -4.26 30.47 23.20
CA ALA A 18 -3.17 30.01 22.37
C ALA A 18 -3.80 29.06 21.33
N ASN A 19 -3.77 29.46 20.08
CA ASN A 19 -4.04 28.57 18.95
C ASN A 19 -2.99 27.46 19.01
N VAL A 20 -3.34 26.33 19.58
CA VAL A 20 -2.57 25.11 19.41
C VAL A 20 -2.70 24.78 17.93
N SER A 21 -1.71 25.12 17.14
CA SER A 21 -1.64 24.71 15.74
C SER A 21 -1.65 23.17 15.75
N SER A 22 -2.78 22.58 15.36
CA SER A 22 -2.87 21.14 15.17
C SER A 22 -1.84 20.73 14.11
N VAL A 23 -1.13 19.63 14.35
CA VAL A 23 -0.24 19.06 13.34
C VAL A 23 -1.07 18.79 12.08
N PRO A 24 -0.64 19.27 10.90
CA PRO A 24 -1.39 19.05 9.66
C PRO A 24 -1.66 17.56 9.42
N THR A 25 -2.86 17.23 9.00
CA THR A 25 -3.21 15.86 8.56
C THR A 25 -2.42 15.48 7.32
N LEU A 26 -2.33 14.20 6.99
CA LEU A 26 -1.66 13.76 5.76
C LEU A 26 -2.32 14.39 4.52
N ALA A 27 -3.65 14.49 4.48
CA ALA A 27 -4.36 15.16 3.39
C ALA A 27 -3.92 16.62 3.24
N GLU A 28 -3.82 17.39 4.34
CA GLU A 28 -3.34 18.78 4.30
C GLU A 28 -1.90 18.91 3.86
N GLN A 29 -1.02 17.98 4.28
CA GLN A 29 0.38 17.93 3.83
C GLN A 29 0.50 17.65 2.32
N LEU A 30 -0.47 16.95 1.75
CA LEU A 30 -0.58 16.68 0.32
C LEU A 30 -1.33 17.77 -0.46
N GLY A 31 -1.75 18.87 0.21
CA GLY A 31 -2.41 20.01 -0.44
C GLY A 31 -3.92 19.90 -0.57
N PHE A 32 -4.56 18.95 0.11
CA PHE A 32 -6.01 18.80 0.20
C PHE A 32 -6.57 19.48 1.46
N ALA A 33 -7.89 19.61 1.55
CA ALA A 33 -8.52 20.03 2.80
C ALA A 33 -8.53 18.89 3.83
N ALA A 34 -8.61 19.22 5.12
CA ALA A 34 -8.57 18.24 6.21
C ALA A 34 -9.75 17.25 6.17
N ASP A 35 -10.87 17.62 5.55
CA ASP A 35 -12.08 16.80 5.40
C ASP A 35 -12.18 16.12 4.02
N ASP A 36 -11.23 16.34 3.12
CA ASP A 36 -11.18 15.67 1.83
C ASP A 36 -10.95 14.15 1.98
N ARG A 37 -11.53 13.43 1.03
CA ARG A 37 -11.42 11.97 0.91
C ARG A 37 -10.50 11.65 -0.25
N VAL A 38 -9.27 11.29 0.09
CA VAL A 38 -8.23 10.97 -0.89
C VAL A 38 -8.10 9.46 -0.99
N VAL A 39 -8.00 8.91 -2.20
CA VAL A 39 -7.92 7.45 -2.40
C VAL A 39 -6.74 7.06 -3.27
N ILE A 40 -6.04 6.02 -2.85
CA ILE A 40 -5.07 5.27 -3.65
C ILE A 40 -5.73 3.95 -4.01
N ILE A 41 -5.77 3.63 -5.31
CA ILE A 41 -6.22 2.32 -5.80
C ILE A 41 -4.99 1.61 -6.36
N ASN A 42 -4.43 0.69 -5.57
CA ASN A 42 -3.24 -0.06 -5.95
C ASN A 42 -3.60 -1.36 -6.68
N CYS A 43 -2.88 -1.67 -7.73
CA CYS A 43 -2.92 -2.97 -8.40
C CYS A 43 -1.76 -3.83 -7.91
N ASP A 44 -2.06 -4.83 -7.11
CA ASP A 44 -1.07 -5.78 -6.61
C ASP A 44 -0.67 -6.80 -7.69
N ASP A 45 0.45 -7.47 -7.48
CA ASP A 45 0.96 -8.60 -8.27
C ASP A 45 1.46 -8.27 -9.69
N LEU A 46 1.87 -7.03 -9.98
CA LEU A 46 2.58 -6.73 -11.24
C LEU A 46 3.83 -7.62 -11.34
N GLY A 47 4.04 -8.24 -12.48
CA GLY A 47 5.16 -9.16 -12.70
C GLY A 47 4.84 -10.63 -12.40
N SER A 48 3.72 -10.94 -11.78
CA SER A 48 3.33 -12.32 -11.47
C SER A 48 3.06 -13.13 -12.73
N SER A 49 2.33 -12.60 -13.71
CA SER A 49 1.99 -13.27 -14.97
C SER A 49 1.83 -12.28 -16.12
N ASN A 50 1.80 -12.76 -17.37
CA ASN A 50 1.48 -11.90 -18.52
C ASN A 50 0.06 -11.33 -18.43
N ALA A 51 -0.89 -12.14 -17.94
CA ALA A 51 -2.26 -11.72 -17.74
C ALA A 51 -2.37 -10.58 -16.72
N ALA A 52 -1.65 -10.67 -15.59
CA ALA A 52 -1.57 -9.62 -14.58
C ALA A 52 -0.88 -8.35 -15.13
N ASN A 53 0.28 -8.48 -15.79
CA ASN A 53 0.97 -7.34 -16.39
C ASN A 53 0.07 -6.55 -17.34
N THR A 54 -0.70 -7.26 -18.18
CA THR A 54 -1.62 -6.62 -19.11
C THR A 54 -2.78 -5.95 -18.39
N GLY A 55 -3.45 -6.66 -17.47
CA GLY A 55 -4.58 -6.11 -16.73
C GLY A 55 -4.21 -4.92 -15.85
N ILE A 56 -3.04 -4.97 -15.21
CA ILE A 56 -2.54 -3.90 -14.34
C ILE A 56 -2.17 -2.65 -15.16
N TYR A 57 -1.39 -2.79 -16.23
CA TYR A 57 -1.04 -1.63 -17.06
C TYR A 57 -2.26 -1.03 -17.79
N ASP A 58 -3.23 -1.84 -18.16
CA ASP A 58 -4.52 -1.32 -18.67
C ASP A 58 -5.25 -0.51 -17.60
N SER A 59 -5.32 -1.04 -16.36
CA SER A 59 -5.99 -0.38 -15.24
C SER A 59 -5.34 0.95 -14.87
N LEU A 60 -4.00 1.03 -14.91
CA LEU A 60 -3.23 2.26 -14.63
C LEU A 60 -3.38 3.31 -15.74
N ARG A 61 -3.36 2.90 -17.01
CA ARG A 61 -3.26 3.83 -18.15
C ARG A 61 -4.60 4.22 -18.73
N HIS A 62 -5.59 3.39 -18.56
CA HIS A 62 -6.91 3.56 -19.18
C HIS A 62 -8.06 3.44 -18.18
N GLY A 63 -7.76 3.08 -16.93
CA GLY A 63 -8.74 2.77 -15.89
C GLY A 63 -8.69 3.69 -14.67
N LEU A 64 -9.16 3.14 -13.54
CA LEU A 64 -9.30 3.83 -12.26
C LEU A 64 -8.12 3.63 -11.31
N ALA A 65 -7.22 2.68 -11.60
CA ALA A 65 -6.07 2.41 -10.76
C ALA A 65 -5.10 3.60 -10.76
N THR A 66 -4.49 3.86 -9.63
CA THR A 66 -3.59 5.00 -9.43
C THR A 66 -2.16 4.61 -9.11
N SER A 67 -1.93 3.36 -8.71
CA SER A 67 -0.62 2.79 -8.47
C SER A 67 -0.63 1.27 -8.68
N ALA A 68 0.56 0.67 -8.70
CA ALA A 68 0.73 -0.77 -8.69
C ALA A 68 1.97 -1.16 -7.89
N SER A 69 2.13 -2.45 -7.57
CA SER A 69 3.32 -2.96 -6.91
C SER A 69 3.87 -4.22 -7.58
N LEU A 70 5.20 -4.24 -7.76
CA LEU A 70 5.94 -5.20 -8.58
C LEU A 70 6.47 -6.36 -7.73
N MET A 71 6.12 -7.60 -8.09
CA MET A 71 6.70 -8.84 -7.56
C MET A 71 8.00 -9.18 -8.31
N VAL A 72 9.13 -8.67 -7.85
CA VAL A 72 10.43 -8.80 -8.53
C VAL A 72 10.88 -10.26 -8.75
N PRO A 73 10.66 -11.20 -7.81
CA PRO A 73 11.05 -12.61 -8.02
C PRO A 73 10.23 -13.36 -9.06
N CYS A 74 9.10 -12.81 -9.48
CA CYS A 74 8.17 -13.52 -10.35
C CYS A 74 8.63 -13.59 -11.80
N PRO A 75 8.22 -14.65 -12.54
CA PRO A 75 8.71 -14.94 -13.90
C PRO A 75 8.46 -13.83 -14.93
N TRP A 76 7.41 -13.01 -14.74
CA TRP A 76 7.04 -11.94 -15.68
C TRP A 76 7.48 -10.54 -15.24
N ALA A 77 8.25 -10.43 -14.14
CA ALA A 77 8.73 -9.14 -13.64
C ALA A 77 9.61 -8.39 -14.66
N ARG A 78 10.44 -9.12 -15.40
CA ARG A 78 11.29 -8.53 -16.44
C ARG A 78 10.49 -8.01 -17.64
N GLU A 79 9.39 -8.65 -17.99
CA GLU A 79 8.47 -8.18 -19.03
C GLU A 79 7.70 -6.94 -18.55
N ALA A 80 7.27 -6.94 -17.29
CA ALA A 80 6.68 -5.73 -16.69
C ALA A 80 7.65 -4.53 -16.77
N ALA A 81 8.93 -4.74 -16.47
CA ALA A 81 9.96 -3.71 -16.60
C ALA A 81 10.12 -3.19 -18.04
N ALA A 82 10.05 -4.08 -19.03
CA ALA A 82 10.14 -3.69 -20.45
C ALA A 82 8.93 -2.83 -20.90
N ARG A 83 7.78 -2.96 -20.23
CA ARG A 83 6.57 -2.18 -20.51
C ARG A 83 6.44 -0.91 -19.68
N TYR A 84 7.26 -0.73 -18.65
CA TYR A 84 7.22 0.44 -17.76
C TYR A 84 7.43 1.76 -18.51
N ARG A 85 6.64 2.78 -18.20
CA ARG A 85 6.68 4.10 -18.86
C ARG A 85 6.57 5.27 -17.87
N GLY A 86 7.04 5.08 -16.62
CA GLY A 86 6.92 6.07 -15.55
C GLY A 86 5.60 6.02 -14.79
N ASP A 87 4.86 4.92 -14.90
CA ASP A 87 3.67 4.64 -14.11
C ASP A 87 4.01 4.70 -12.60
N ASP A 88 3.03 4.92 -11.73
CA ASP A 88 3.24 4.92 -10.28
C ASP A 88 3.36 3.46 -9.80
N VAL A 89 4.59 2.98 -9.54
CA VAL A 89 4.86 1.58 -9.23
C VAL A 89 5.78 1.48 -8.02
N GLY A 90 5.35 0.72 -7.00
CA GLY A 90 6.14 0.31 -5.84
C GLY A 90 6.73 -1.10 -5.99
N VAL A 91 7.32 -1.62 -4.92
CA VAL A 91 7.79 -3.00 -4.84
C VAL A 91 6.91 -3.80 -3.90
N HIS A 92 6.30 -4.86 -4.45
CA HIS A 92 5.53 -5.86 -3.71
C HIS A 92 6.49 -6.89 -3.13
N LEU A 93 7.02 -6.59 -1.95
CA LEU A 93 8.03 -7.40 -1.28
C LEU A 93 7.51 -8.82 -1.07
N THR A 94 8.19 -9.78 -1.70
CA THR A 94 7.68 -11.13 -1.90
C THR A 94 8.59 -12.16 -1.26
N LEU A 95 8.04 -12.95 -0.33
CA LEU A 95 8.69 -14.07 0.35
C LEU A 95 7.87 -15.37 0.26
N ASN A 96 6.73 -15.33 -0.43
CA ASN A 96 5.82 -16.46 -0.60
C ASN A 96 5.62 -16.78 -2.07
N SER A 97 5.30 -18.05 -2.36
CA SER A 97 4.91 -18.54 -3.66
C SER A 97 3.76 -19.55 -3.48
N GLU A 98 2.53 -19.05 -3.42
CA GLU A 98 1.36 -19.77 -2.92
C GLU A 98 0.78 -20.82 -3.87
N TYR A 99 1.09 -20.75 -5.17
CA TYR A 99 0.52 -21.66 -6.16
C TYR A 99 1.28 -23.01 -6.22
N ASP A 100 0.58 -24.09 -6.54
CA ASP A 100 1.20 -25.42 -6.63
C ASP A 100 2.05 -25.63 -7.89
N ASN A 101 1.55 -25.16 -9.03
CA ASN A 101 2.12 -25.44 -10.34
C ASN A 101 2.80 -24.23 -11.00
N TYR A 102 2.85 -23.10 -10.32
CA TYR A 102 3.44 -21.86 -10.80
C TYR A 102 4.26 -21.23 -9.68
N ARG A 103 5.58 -21.49 -9.70
CA ARG A 103 6.45 -21.21 -8.57
C ARG A 103 7.51 -20.17 -8.90
N TRP A 104 7.88 -19.40 -7.91
CA TRP A 104 9.03 -18.50 -7.92
C TRP A 104 9.78 -18.60 -6.60
N GLY A 105 11.01 -18.12 -6.58
CA GLY A 105 11.89 -18.23 -5.43
C GLY A 105 12.79 -17.00 -5.28
N PRO A 106 13.67 -16.99 -4.27
CA PRO A 106 14.56 -15.87 -3.98
C PRO A 106 15.49 -15.56 -5.15
N ILE A 107 15.76 -14.27 -5.35
CA ILE A 107 16.75 -13.80 -6.34
C ILE A 107 18.16 -13.73 -5.76
N THR A 108 18.31 -14.02 -4.46
CA THR A 108 19.57 -14.10 -3.74
C THR A 108 19.87 -15.56 -3.30
N HIS A 109 21.06 -15.80 -2.78
CA HIS A 109 21.35 -17.05 -2.09
C HIS A 109 20.75 -16.99 -0.68
N ALA A 110 19.58 -17.59 -0.51
CA ALA A 110 18.79 -17.57 0.72
C ALA A 110 18.16 -18.95 1.00
N PRO A 111 18.96 -19.93 1.46
CA PRO A 111 18.49 -21.31 1.65
C PRO A 111 17.34 -21.42 2.68
N SER A 112 17.26 -20.54 3.69
CA SER A 112 16.16 -20.54 4.65
C SER A 112 14.82 -20.05 4.06
N LEU A 113 14.86 -19.43 2.90
CA LEU A 113 13.68 -18.96 2.15
C LEU A 113 13.20 -19.96 1.09
N LEU A 114 13.76 -21.17 1.05
CA LEU A 114 13.39 -22.22 0.11
C LEU A 114 12.53 -23.28 0.78
N ASP A 115 11.46 -23.66 0.11
CA ASP A 115 10.73 -24.89 0.43
C ASP A 115 11.37 -26.12 -0.22
N GLY A 116 10.78 -27.32 0.00
CA GLY A 116 11.28 -28.58 -0.54
C GLY A 116 11.30 -28.67 -2.08
N ASP A 117 10.56 -27.77 -2.78
CA ASP A 117 10.51 -27.71 -4.24
C ASP A 117 11.47 -26.64 -4.80
N GLY A 118 12.17 -25.91 -3.95
CA GLY A 118 13.15 -24.88 -4.35
C GLY A 118 12.54 -23.52 -4.69
N GLY A 119 11.27 -23.30 -4.39
CA GLY A 119 10.60 -22.00 -4.43
C GLY A 119 10.50 -21.36 -3.03
N PHE A 120 9.96 -20.16 -2.95
CA PHE A 120 9.54 -19.60 -1.66
C PHE A 120 8.47 -20.49 -1.00
N PRO A 121 8.36 -20.50 0.33
CA PRO A 121 7.28 -21.22 1.02
C PRO A 121 5.90 -20.76 0.55
N ARG A 122 4.91 -21.65 0.61
CA ARG A 122 3.55 -21.36 0.16
C ARG A 122 2.77 -20.50 1.11
N THR A 123 3.01 -20.65 2.42
CA THR A 123 2.25 -19.98 3.47
C THR A 123 3.10 -18.94 4.19
N VAL A 124 2.43 -17.97 4.77
CA VAL A 124 3.04 -16.93 5.60
C VAL A 124 3.68 -17.54 6.85
N GLU A 125 3.00 -18.51 7.45
CA GLU A 125 3.45 -19.20 8.64
C GLU A 125 4.76 -19.97 8.40
N ASP A 126 4.89 -20.65 7.25
CA ASP A 126 6.12 -21.36 6.89
C ASP A 126 7.31 -20.40 6.74
N VAL A 127 7.10 -19.21 6.17
CA VAL A 127 8.15 -18.18 6.13
C VAL A 127 8.55 -17.76 7.53
N TRP A 128 7.56 -17.46 8.38
CA TRP A 128 7.81 -16.99 9.74
C TRP A 128 8.51 -18.00 10.63
N ASP A 129 8.28 -19.28 10.41
CA ASP A 129 8.82 -20.36 11.25
C ASP A 129 10.22 -20.79 10.83
N HIS A 130 10.65 -20.53 9.58
CA HIS A 130 11.89 -21.07 9.02
C HIS A 130 12.89 -20.02 8.52
N ALA A 131 12.43 -18.80 8.20
CA ALA A 131 13.28 -17.80 7.55
C ALA A 131 14.32 -17.22 8.51
N ASP A 132 15.57 -17.18 8.06
CA ASP A 132 16.65 -16.42 8.69
C ASP A 132 16.48 -14.93 8.36
N LEU A 133 16.47 -14.07 9.38
CA LEU A 133 16.18 -12.64 9.23
C LEU A 133 17.26 -11.90 8.42
N ASP A 134 18.53 -12.32 8.47
CA ASP A 134 19.58 -11.74 7.64
C ASP A 134 19.40 -12.09 6.16
N GLU A 135 18.90 -13.32 5.88
CA GLU A 135 18.53 -13.72 4.52
C GLU A 135 17.29 -12.97 4.03
N VAL A 136 16.28 -12.79 4.88
CA VAL A 136 15.11 -11.96 4.59
C VAL A 136 15.53 -10.55 4.21
N ARG A 137 16.31 -9.87 5.05
CA ARG A 137 16.77 -8.50 4.77
C ARG A 137 17.53 -8.41 3.44
N ARG A 138 18.47 -9.33 3.22
CA ARG A 138 19.26 -9.39 1.98
C ARG A 138 18.39 -9.60 0.74
N GLU A 139 17.41 -10.48 0.82
CA GLU A 139 16.49 -10.78 -0.27
C GLU A 139 15.61 -9.57 -0.60
N LEU A 140 15.00 -8.96 0.41
CA LEU A 140 14.11 -7.81 0.22
C LEU A 140 14.86 -6.57 -0.29
N SER A 141 16.07 -6.29 0.22
CA SER A 141 16.94 -5.23 -0.33
C SER A 141 17.24 -5.49 -1.80
N ALA A 142 17.60 -6.74 -2.16
CA ALA A 142 17.90 -7.12 -3.54
C ALA A 142 16.68 -6.98 -4.46
N GLN A 143 15.45 -7.21 -3.98
CA GLN A 143 14.23 -6.98 -4.76
C GLN A 143 14.06 -5.49 -5.08
N ILE A 144 14.24 -4.59 -4.09
CA ILE A 144 14.16 -3.14 -4.31
C ILE A 144 15.24 -2.67 -5.29
N GLU A 145 16.50 -3.03 -5.02
CA GLU A 145 17.63 -2.67 -5.88
C GLU A 145 17.46 -3.17 -7.32
N ARG A 146 16.94 -4.38 -7.48
CA ARG A 146 16.68 -4.98 -8.79
C ARG A 146 15.61 -4.22 -9.57
N ALA A 147 14.54 -3.77 -8.91
CA ALA A 147 13.51 -2.94 -9.53
C ALA A 147 14.10 -1.59 -9.98
N ILE A 148 14.92 -0.95 -9.14
CA ILE A 148 15.64 0.30 -9.48
C ILE A 148 16.58 0.06 -10.69
N LEU A 149 17.36 -1.02 -10.67
CA LEU A 149 18.25 -1.39 -11.78
C LEU A 149 17.51 -1.62 -13.10
N TRP A 150 16.27 -2.10 -13.03
CA TRP A 150 15.41 -2.26 -14.21
C TRP A 150 14.76 -0.96 -14.68
N GLY A 151 15.01 0.17 -14.00
CA GLY A 151 14.59 1.51 -14.38
C GLY A 151 13.25 1.95 -13.79
N PHE A 152 12.71 1.23 -12.80
CA PHE A 152 11.53 1.72 -12.08
C PHE A 152 11.89 2.91 -11.17
N ASP A 153 11.08 3.95 -11.21
CA ASP A 153 11.06 5.05 -10.24
C ASP A 153 10.11 4.67 -9.09
N ILE A 154 10.64 3.88 -8.15
CA ILE A 154 9.87 3.24 -7.08
C ILE A 154 9.14 4.27 -6.21
N THR A 155 7.85 4.05 -5.96
CA THR A 155 6.99 5.00 -5.26
C THR A 155 6.61 4.58 -3.84
N HIS A 156 6.64 3.29 -3.52
CA HIS A 156 6.30 2.75 -2.20
C HIS A 156 6.78 1.32 -2.03
N LEU A 157 6.67 0.81 -0.82
CA LEU A 157 6.81 -0.61 -0.51
C LEU A 157 5.49 -1.14 0.03
N ASP A 158 5.16 -2.36 -0.35
CA ASP A 158 4.08 -3.14 0.24
C ASP A 158 4.49 -4.61 0.39
N SER A 159 3.61 -5.47 0.87
CA SER A 159 3.96 -6.83 1.27
C SER A 159 3.00 -7.84 0.66
N HIS A 160 3.52 -8.74 -0.18
CA HIS A 160 2.77 -9.90 -0.66
C HIS A 160 2.27 -10.74 0.52
N MET A 161 0.97 -11.06 0.54
CA MET A 161 0.27 -11.78 1.61
C MET A 161 0.42 -11.17 3.03
N GLY A 162 0.96 -9.95 3.15
CA GLY A 162 1.23 -9.31 4.44
C GLY A 162 2.40 -9.89 5.23
N THR A 163 3.21 -10.75 4.64
CA THR A 163 4.25 -11.55 5.29
C THR A 163 5.26 -10.71 6.06
N VAL A 164 5.73 -9.61 5.49
CA VAL A 164 6.72 -8.75 6.17
C VAL A 164 6.09 -7.70 7.09
N GLN A 165 4.77 -7.56 7.08
CA GLN A 165 4.08 -6.55 7.89
C GLN A 165 3.54 -7.08 9.21
N LEU A 166 3.10 -8.35 9.25
CA LEU A 166 2.21 -8.85 10.30
C LEU A 166 2.92 -9.57 11.44
N ARG A 167 4.26 -9.62 11.44
CA ARG A 167 5.09 -10.17 12.51
C ARG A 167 6.20 -9.18 12.88
N PRO A 168 6.46 -8.90 14.18
CA PRO A 168 7.35 -7.82 14.60
C PRO A 168 8.75 -7.88 14.01
N GLU A 169 9.40 -9.04 14.00
CA GLU A 169 10.78 -9.19 13.53
C GLU A 169 10.92 -8.94 12.03
N PHE A 170 9.89 -9.27 11.25
CA PHE A 170 9.82 -8.98 9.82
C PHE A 170 9.43 -7.52 9.57
N PHE A 171 8.59 -6.97 10.43
CA PHE A 171 8.20 -5.57 10.35
C PHE A 171 9.39 -4.62 10.60
N ASP A 172 10.28 -4.97 11.52
CA ASP A 172 11.51 -4.20 11.74
C ASP A 172 12.34 -4.09 10.45
N ILE A 173 12.48 -5.18 9.70
CA ILE A 173 13.15 -5.18 8.39
C ILE A 173 12.39 -4.33 7.37
N TYR A 174 11.06 -4.44 7.33
CA TYR A 174 10.21 -3.69 6.42
C TYR A 174 10.30 -2.18 6.66
N LEU A 175 10.32 -1.78 7.93
CA LEU A 175 10.47 -0.39 8.36
C LEU A 175 11.86 0.17 8.05
N ASP A 176 12.91 -0.60 8.37
CA ASP A 176 14.29 -0.24 8.06
C ASP A 176 14.49 0.02 6.56
N LEU A 177 13.94 -0.85 5.69
CA LEU A 177 14.02 -0.68 4.24
C LEU A 177 13.26 0.58 3.77
N ALA A 178 12.11 0.88 4.38
CA ALA A 178 11.36 2.09 4.05
C ALA A 178 12.15 3.37 4.40
N VAL A 179 12.87 3.36 5.53
CA VAL A 179 13.78 4.45 5.93
C VAL A 179 14.98 4.53 4.99
N GLU A 180 15.65 3.40 4.73
CA GLU A 180 16.87 3.31 3.92
C GLU A 180 16.64 3.82 2.48
N PHE A 181 15.51 3.44 1.85
CA PHE A 181 15.18 3.83 0.49
C PHE A 181 14.32 5.11 0.39
N ALA A 182 13.98 5.72 1.53
CA ALA A 182 13.08 6.86 1.65
C ALA A 182 11.76 6.65 0.89
N LEU A 183 11.04 5.55 1.22
CA LEU A 183 9.82 5.12 0.57
C LEU A 183 8.67 4.99 1.57
N PRO A 184 7.47 5.49 1.24
CA PRO A 184 6.27 5.26 2.04
C PRO A 184 5.89 3.78 2.06
N LEU A 185 5.14 3.39 3.09
CA LEU A 185 4.66 2.04 3.29
C LEU A 185 3.15 1.90 3.09
N ARG A 186 2.72 0.75 2.53
CA ARG A 186 1.39 0.23 2.80
C ARG A 186 1.34 -0.30 4.23
N LEU A 187 0.36 0.13 5.01
CA LEU A 187 0.12 -0.41 6.34
C LEU A 187 -1.35 -0.77 6.53
N SER A 188 -1.59 -1.96 7.03
CA SER A 188 -2.92 -2.42 7.46
C SER A 188 -3.55 -1.48 8.49
N GLY A 189 -4.86 -1.54 8.61
CA GLY A 189 -5.59 -0.66 9.52
C GLY A 189 -5.41 -1.01 11.01
N ALA A 190 -5.83 -0.11 11.90
CA ALA A 190 -5.75 -0.28 13.36
C ALA A 190 -6.49 -1.52 13.90
N SER A 191 -7.42 -2.10 13.15
CA SER A 191 -8.04 -3.38 13.52
C SER A 191 -7.06 -4.54 13.42
N THR A 192 -6.26 -4.58 12.36
CA THR A 192 -5.20 -5.59 12.18
C THR A 192 -4.11 -5.41 13.24
N GLU A 193 -3.69 -4.17 13.50
CA GLU A 193 -2.71 -3.84 14.55
C GLU A 193 -3.11 -4.43 15.91
N ARG A 194 -4.40 -4.32 16.28
CA ARG A 194 -4.91 -4.95 17.51
C ARG A 194 -4.89 -6.47 17.50
N VAL A 195 -5.07 -7.09 16.33
CA VAL A 195 -5.07 -8.56 16.21
C VAL A 195 -3.65 -9.11 16.28
N VAL A 196 -2.70 -8.49 15.60
CA VAL A 196 -1.28 -8.93 15.61
C VAL A 196 -0.55 -8.54 16.89
N GLY A 197 -1.06 -7.57 17.67
CA GLY A 197 -0.62 -7.27 19.03
C GLY A 197 0.63 -6.39 19.14
N PHE A 198 1.05 -5.68 18.08
CA PHE A 198 2.13 -4.70 18.16
C PHE A 198 1.80 -3.42 17.37
N PRO A 199 2.33 -2.24 17.77
CA PRO A 199 1.90 -0.94 17.28
C PRO A 199 2.65 -0.51 16.00
N PHE A 200 2.56 -1.28 14.92
CA PHE A 200 3.34 -1.04 13.69
C PHE A 200 3.10 0.34 13.07
N ARG A 201 1.88 0.89 13.19
CA ARG A 201 1.59 2.24 12.68
C ARG A 201 2.26 3.33 13.52
N GLN A 202 2.41 3.12 14.83
CA GLN A 202 3.12 4.05 15.70
C GLN A 202 4.63 3.97 15.45
N LEU A 203 5.19 2.79 15.33
CA LEU A 203 6.61 2.58 15.01
C LEU A 203 6.98 3.29 13.69
N ALA A 204 6.16 3.14 12.65
CA ALA A 204 6.39 3.82 11.38
C ALA A 204 6.33 5.36 11.48
N ARG A 205 5.42 5.90 12.31
CA ARG A 205 5.38 7.35 12.57
C ARG A 205 6.62 7.85 13.29
N ASP A 206 7.09 7.10 14.29
CA ASP A 206 8.25 7.46 15.10
C ASP A 206 9.53 7.54 14.25
N GLU A 207 9.62 6.72 13.20
CA GLU A 207 10.69 6.73 12.20
C GLU A 207 10.45 7.72 11.04
N GLY A 208 9.35 8.49 11.06
CA GLY A 208 9.02 9.48 10.03
C GLY A 208 8.57 8.88 8.70
N VAL A 209 8.20 7.60 8.67
CA VAL A 209 7.72 6.94 7.46
C VAL A 209 6.27 7.31 7.17
N VAL A 210 6.01 7.77 5.96
CA VAL A 210 4.67 8.16 5.48
C VAL A 210 3.88 6.93 5.05
N PHE A 211 2.59 6.89 5.40
CA PHE A 211 1.69 5.82 5.00
C PHE A 211 0.22 6.31 5.01
N PRO A 212 -0.69 5.69 4.23
CA PRO A 212 -2.10 6.07 4.20
C PRO A 212 -2.79 5.97 5.57
N ASP A 213 -3.71 6.90 5.86
CA ASP A 213 -4.46 6.93 7.13
C ASP A 213 -5.33 5.69 7.31
N HIS A 214 -5.89 5.20 6.20
CA HIS A 214 -6.84 4.09 6.16
C HIS A 214 -6.45 3.06 5.12
N PHE A 215 -6.79 1.80 5.40
CA PHE A 215 -6.58 0.69 4.50
C PHE A 215 -7.86 -0.14 4.37
N ILE A 216 -8.25 -0.46 3.14
CA ILE A 216 -9.44 -1.23 2.83
C ILE A 216 -9.06 -2.43 1.97
N LEU A 217 -9.37 -3.61 2.48
CA LEU A 217 -9.21 -4.87 1.78
C LEU A 217 -10.40 -5.04 0.80
N VAL A 218 -10.11 -5.07 -0.50
CA VAL A 218 -11.08 -5.39 -1.54
C VAL A 218 -10.68 -6.72 -2.16
N THR A 219 -11.30 -7.79 -1.73
CA THR A 219 -10.96 -9.15 -2.20
C THR A 219 -12.20 -9.98 -2.48
N GLY A 220 -12.09 -10.91 -3.43
CA GLY A 220 -13.07 -11.96 -3.68
C GLY A 220 -14.14 -11.61 -4.71
N VAL A 221 -14.96 -12.60 -5.02
CA VAL A 221 -16.09 -12.47 -5.93
C VAL A 221 -17.05 -11.39 -5.43
N GLY A 222 -17.33 -10.40 -6.28
CA GLY A 222 -18.19 -9.25 -5.93
C GLY A 222 -17.41 -8.01 -5.51
N SER A 223 -16.16 -7.86 -5.94
CA SER A 223 -15.31 -6.66 -5.74
C SER A 223 -16.05 -5.35 -5.99
N ARG A 224 -16.94 -5.31 -7.01
CA ARG A 224 -17.78 -4.14 -7.27
C ARG A 224 -18.53 -3.65 -6.03
N ARG A 225 -19.28 -4.53 -5.37
CA ARG A 225 -20.06 -4.15 -4.18
C ARG A 225 -19.16 -3.75 -3.00
N ALA A 226 -17.97 -4.34 -2.91
CA ALA A 226 -16.98 -3.98 -1.89
C ALA A 226 -16.44 -2.56 -2.15
N ILE A 227 -16.08 -2.24 -3.40
CA ILE A 227 -15.63 -0.92 -3.83
C ILE A 227 -16.73 0.13 -3.64
N GLU A 228 -17.96 -0.15 -4.07
CA GLU A 228 -19.11 0.74 -3.87
C GLU A 228 -19.31 1.09 -2.38
N ARG A 229 -19.28 0.07 -1.51
CA ARG A 229 -19.37 0.28 -0.06
C ARG A 229 -18.18 1.06 0.47
N ALA A 230 -16.98 0.77 -0.02
CA ALA A 230 -15.76 1.48 0.37
C ALA A 230 -15.89 2.97 0.02
N ILE A 231 -16.22 3.31 -1.22
CA ILE A 231 -16.41 4.68 -1.69
C ILE A 231 -17.48 5.39 -0.87
N GLY A 232 -18.61 4.73 -0.59
CA GLY A 232 -19.72 5.30 0.20
C GLY A 232 -19.36 5.55 1.68
N ASN A 233 -18.33 4.88 2.20
CA ASN A 233 -17.91 4.95 3.61
C ASN A 233 -16.49 5.50 3.81
N LEU A 234 -15.89 6.08 2.77
CA LEU A 234 -14.58 6.73 2.92
C LEU A 234 -14.63 7.81 3.99
N ARG A 235 -13.65 7.78 4.87
CA ARG A 235 -13.43 8.80 5.89
C ARG A 235 -12.52 9.91 5.35
N PRO A 236 -12.53 11.12 5.94
CA PRO A 236 -11.50 12.11 5.67
C PRO A 236 -10.09 11.54 5.82
N GLY A 237 -9.14 12.03 5.01
CA GLY A 237 -7.76 11.56 4.96
C GLY A 237 -7.49 10.68 3.75
N VAL A 238 -6.31 10.06 3.72
CA VAL A 238 -5.83 9.20 2.64
C VAL A 238 -6.21 7.74 2.92
N THR A 239 -6.97 7.14 2.01
CA THR A 239 -7.34 5.73 2.07
C THR A 239 -6.65 4.95 0.95
N GLU A 240 -5.98 3.87 1.26
CA GLU A 240 -5.55 2.89 0.27
C GLU A 240 -6.55 1.75 0.17
N MET A 241 -6.85 1.35 -1.06
CA MET A 241 -7.50 0.07 -1.38
C MET A 241 -6.73 -0.62 -2.49
N TYR A 242 -6.79 -1.95 -2.55
CA TYR A 242 -6.08 -2.70 -3.57
C TYR A 242 -6.97 -3.70 -4.29
N VAL A 243 -6.58 -4.02 -5.51
CA VAL A 243 -7.19 -4.98 -6.43
C VAL A 243 -6.11 -5.80 -7.14
N HIS A 244 -6.50 -6.92 -7.76
CA HIS A 244 -5.57 -7.81 -8.49
C HIS A 244 -5.99 -7.97 -9.96
N PRO A 245 -5.93 -6.94 -10.81
CA PRO A 245 -6.46 -7.04 -12.17
C PRO A 245 -5.63 -7.98 -13.04
N ALA A 246 -6.28 -8.89 -13.73
CA ALA A 246 -5.69 -9.71 -14.78
C ALA A 246 -6.65 -9.88 -15.96
N ILE A 247 -6.13 -9.97 -17.19
CA ILE A 247 -6.96 -10.32 -18.33
C ILE A 247 -7.27 -11.83 -18.34
N ASP A 248 -8.39 -12.20 -18.93
CA ASP A 248 -8.81 -13.59 -19.06
C ASP A 248 -7.94 -14.35 -20.08
N THR A 249 -7.09 -15.24 -19.62
CA THR A 249 -6.21 -16.06 -20.45
C THR A 249 -6.18 -17.51 -19.97
N PRO A 250 -5.86 -18.49 -20.86
CA PRO A 250 -5.61 -19.87 -20.42
C PRO A 250 -4.49 -19.97 -19.38
N GLU A 251 -3.50 -19.07 -19.43
CA GLU A 251 -2.38 -19.01 -18.47
C GLU A 251 -2.92 -18.77 -17.06
N VAL A 252 -3.60 -17.63 -16.80
CA VAL A 252 -4.08 -17.27 -15.47
C VAL A 252 -5.07 -18.29 -14.92
N ARG A 253 -5.91 -18.87 -15.76
CA ARG A 253 -6.85 -19.94 -15.40
C ARG A 253 -6.16 -21.24 -14.98
N SER A 254 -4.94 -21.49 -15.45
CA SER A 254 -4.22 -22.73 -15.17
C SER A 254 -3.57 -22.78 -13.80
N PHE A 255 -3.24 -21.63 -13.20
CA PHE A 255 -2.53 -21.59 -11.93
C PHE A 255 -3.26 -20.83 -10.82
N ALA A 256 -4.05 -19.79 -11.13
CA ALA A 256 -4.71 -18.94 -10.15
C ALA A 256 -6.14 -19.44 -9.83
N PRO A 257 -6.41 -20.00 -8.65
CA PRO A 257 -7.77 -20.43 -8.28
C PRO A 257 -8.76 -19.27 -8.25
N ASP A 258 -8.28 -18.05 -8.02
CA ASP A 258 -9.03 -16.80 -7.94
C ASP A 258 -9.07 -16.03 -9.29
N TRP A 259 -8.69 -16.66 -10.41
CA TRP A 259 -8.60 -16.01 -11.73
C TRP A 259 -9.86 -15.23 -12.12
N ALA A 260 -11.05 -15.73 -11.78
CA ALA A 260 -12.29 -15.06 -12.11
C ALA A 260 -12.45 -13.71 -11.37
N SER A 261 -12.05 -13.66 -10.11
CA SER A 261 -12.01 -12.42 -9.34
C SER A 261 -11.01 -11.41 -9.91
N ARG A 262 -9.87 -11.89 -10.39
CA ARG A 262 -8.84 -11.04 -11.03
C ARG A 262 -9.33 -10.44 -12.34
N VAL A 263 -10.09 -11.20 -13.13
CA VAL A 263 -10.73 -10.73 -14.36
C VAL A 263 -11.84 -9.72 -14.06
N ASP A 264 -12.63 -9.96 -13.02
CA ASP A 264 -13.65 -9.00 -12.55
C ASP A 264 -13.00 -7.69 -12.09
N ASP A 265 -11.88 -7.74 -11.38
CA ASP A 265 -11.12 -6.55 -10.97
C ASP A 265 -10.63 -5.75 -12.19
N HIS A 266 -10.10 -6.42 -13.23
CA HIS A 266 -9.72 -5.75 -14.47
C HIS A 266 -10.91 -5.06 -15.14
N HIS A 267 -12.05 -5.75 -15.25
CA HIS A 267 -13.26 -5.17 -15.83
C HIS A 267 -13.77 -3.97 -15.02
N LEU A 268 -13.74 -4.05 -13.69
CA LEU A 268 -14.12 -2.95 -12.81
C LEU A 268 -13.23 -1.74 -12.98
N MET A 269 -11.93 -1.96 -13.10
CA MET A 269 -10.97 -0.86 -13.25
C MET A 269 -11.04 -0.22 -14.64
N THR A 270 -11.34 -0.97 -15.71
CA THR A 270 -11.17 -0.49 -17.10
C THR A 270 -12.49 -0.26 -17.85
N LEU A 271 -13.54 -1.02 -17.56
CA LEU A 271 -14.79 -1.01 -18.34
C LEU A 271 -15.98 -0.41 -17.58
N ASP A 272 -15.89 -0.29 -16.26
CA ASP A 272 -16.98 0.26 -15.47
C ASP A 272 -17.08 1.78 -15.63
N THR A 273 -18.23 2.27 -16.07
CA THR A 273 -18.49 3.70 -16.30
C THR A 273 -19.21 4.38 -15.13
N GLU A 274 -19.72 3.60 -14.18
CA GLU A 274 -20.47 4.11 -13.03
C GLU A 274 -19.57 4.44 -11.86
N LEU A 275 -18.53 3.63 -11.60
CA LEU A 275 -17.58 3.85 -10.51
C LEU A 275 -16.88 5.22 -10.59
N PRO A 276 -16.35 5.67 -11.74
CA PRO A 276 -15.80 7.02 -11.86
C PRO A 276 -16.81 8.10 -11.51
N THR A 277 -18.06 7.91 -11.95
CA THR A 277 -19.16 8.85 -11.67
C THR A 277 -19.51 8.87 -10.19
N MET A 278 -19.52 7.70 -9.54
CA MET A 278 -19.75 7.58 -8.10
C MET A 278 -18.65 8.25 -7.30
N MET A 279 -17.38 8.01 -7.61
CA MET A 279 -16.22 8.66 -6.96
C MET A 279 -16.33 10.19 -7.07
N LYS A 280 -16.60 10.69 -8.27
CA LYS A 280 -16.79 12.13 -8.49
C LYS A 280 -17.94 12.72 -7.68
N ARG A 281 -19.10 12.04 -7.61
CA ARG A 281 -20.25 12.48 -6.79
C ARG A 281 -19.96 12.44 -5.30
N ALA A 282 -19.14 11.50 -4.86
CA ALA A 282 -18.70 11.38 -3.46
C ALA A 282 -17.59 12.37 -3.10
N GLY A 283 -17.09 13.19 -4.03
CA GLY A 283 -15.99 14.12 -3.79
C GLY A 283 -14.69 13.40 -3.45
N VAL A 284 -14.41 12.26 -4.09
CA VAL A 284 -13.21 11.47 -3.85
C VAL A 284 -12.10 11.92 -4.80
N HIS A 285 -10.90 12.12 -4.25
CA HIS A 285 -9.70 12.56 -4.99
C HIS A 285 -8.75 11.37 -5.18
N PRO A 286 -8.63 10.78 -6.38
CA PRO A 286 -7.68 9.70 -6.63
C PRO A 286 -6.26 10.25 -6.79
N ILE A 287 -5.30 9.61 -6.10
CA ILE A 287 -3.86 9.87 -6.22
C ILE A 287 -3.08 8.56 -6.24
N GLY A 288 -1.81 8.59 -6.69
CA GLY A 288 -0.86 7.48 -6.53
C GLY A 288 -0.06 7.61 -5.23
N PHE A 289 0.94 6.75 -5.06
CA PHE A 289 1.89 6.83 -3.94
C PHE A 289 3.00 7.87 -4.16
N ARG A 290 3.24 8.30 -5.39
CA ARG A 290 4.29 9.28 -5.71
C ARG A 290 4.21 10.56 -4.87
N PRO A 291 3.04 11.19 -4.64
CA PRO A 291 2.94 12.36 -3.77
C PRO A 291 3.36 12.06 -2.31
N LEU A 292 3.05 10.87 -1.79
CA LEU A 292 3.46 10.46 -0.44
C LEU A 292 4.98 10.30 -0.35
N ARG A 293 5.59 9.68 -1.38
CA ARG A 293 7.05 9.55 -1.48
C ARG A 293 7.74 10.91 -1.51
N ASP A 294 7.23 11.79 -2.34
CA ASP A 294 7.82 13.12 -2.50
C ASP A 294 7.69 13.93 -1.20
N LEU A 295 6.58 13.78 -0.46
CA LEU A 295 6.40 14.34 0.87
C LEU A 295 7.44 13.76 1.86
N GLN A 296 7.62 12.44 1.91
CA GLN A 296 8.59 11.79 2.81
C GLN A 296 10.01 12.28 2.52
N ARG A 297 10.40 12.35 1.25
CA ARG A 297 11.73 12.83 0.84
C ARG A 297 11.97 14.31 1.09
N ALA A 298 10.92 15.12 1.14
CA ALA A 298 11.02 16.54 1.49
C ALA A 298 11.16 16.79 2.99
N GLY A 299 10.75 15.83 3.82
CA GLY A 299 10.87 15.88 5.29
C GLY A 299 12.08 15.16 5.87
N ALA A 300 12.87 14.47 5.04
CA ALA A 300 14.03 13.68 5.42
C ALA A 300 15.32 14.53 5.54
#